data_94acbacb07305fe26e20de2479fc7b78
#
_entry.id   94acbacb07305fe26e20de2479fc7b78
#
_cell.length_a   1.000
_cell.length_b   1.000
_cell.length_c   1.000
_cell.angle_alpha   90.00
_cell.angle_beta   90.00
_cell.angle_gamma   90.00
#
_symmetry.space_group_name_H-M   'P 1'
#
loop_
_entity.id
_entity.type
_entity.pdbx_description
1 polymer ?
#
loop_
_entity_poly.entity_id
_entity_poly.type
_entity_poly.pdbx_seq_one_letter_code
_entity_poly.pdbx_strand_id
1 'polypeptide(L)'
;MLKVLAFMKQVASGLQMEGNFGTAHVYRSSLNAIIAYRGKKDFVFSEVTSEWLKGFEVYLRSRGCSWNTVSTYLRTFRAVYNRAVDLQKAPYVPYLFRSVYTGTRADHKRALGDEDMKKVFTKLSRASGAPLAVYQAQELFILMFSLRGMPF
;
A
#
# COMPACT_ATOMS: atom_id res chain seq x y z
N MET A 1 -13.99 -21.04 16.54
CA MET A 1 -13.80 -19.61 16.23
C MET A 1 -12.69 -19.42 15.22
N LEU A 2 -12.89 -18.60 14.20
CA LEU A 2 -11.85 -18.32 13.19
C LEU A 2 -10.74 -17.48 13.79
N LYS A 3 -9.49 -17.90 13.57
CA LYS A 3 -8.30 -17.20 14.04
C LYS A 3 -7.80 -16.22 12.99
N VAL A 4 -7.35 -15.06 13.43
CA VAL A 4 -6.99 -13.91 12.56
C VAL A 4 -5.77 -14.21 11.69
N LEU A 5 -4.66 -14.67 12.28
CA LEU A 5 -3.42 -14.89 11.54
C LEU A 5 -3.56 -16.04 10.54
N ALA A 6 -4.21 -17.13 10.94
CA ALA A 6 -4.49 -18.27 10.06
C ALA A 6 -5.35 -17.85 8.87
N PHE A 7 -6.39 -17.05 9.10
CA PHE A 7 -7.28 -16.57 8.04
C PHE A 7 -6.58 -15.59 7.10
N MET A 8 -5.80 -14.66 7.63
CA MET A 8 -4.98 -13.75 6.79
C MET A 8 -4.01 -14.52 5.90
N LYS A 9 -3.36 -15.56 6.45
CA LYS A 9 -2.47 -16.43 5.68
C LYS A 9 -3.20 -17.14 4.55
N GLN A 10 -4.39 -17.67 4.84
CA GLN A 10 -5.25 -18.33 3.84
C GLN A 10 -5.64 -17.36 2.71
N VAL A 11 -6.08 -16.14 3.05
CA VAL A 11 -6.44 -15.12 2.06
C VAL A 11 -5.24 -14.74 1.20
N ALA A 12 -4.06 -14.52 1.80
CA ALA A 12 -2.84 -14.20 1.05
C ALA A 12 -2.42 -15.33 0.11
N SER A 13 -2.57 -16.60 0.54
CA SER A 13 -2.28 -17.77 -0.31
C SER A 13 -3.27 -17.90 -1.47
N GLY A 14 -4.56 -17.65 -1.23
CA GLY A 14 -5.58 -17.63 -2.29
C GLY A 14 -5.28 -16.60 -3.36
N LEU A 15 -4.96 -15.36 -2.96
CA LEU A 15 -4.56 -14.29 -3.87
C LEU A 15 -3.33 -14.66 -4.71
N GLN A 16 -2.39 -15.39 -4.13
CA GLN A 16 -1.21 -15.86 -4.87
C GLN A 16 -1.59 -16.92 -5.92
N MET A 17 -2.48 -17.86 -5.59
CA MET A 17 -2.96 -18.87 -6.51
C MET A 17 -3.75 -18.27 -7.67
N GLU A 18 -4.47 -17.17 -7.43
CA GLU A 18 -5.19 -16.39 -8.44
C GLU A 18 -4.27 -15.53 -9.33
N GLY A 19 -2.94 -15.55 -9.13
CA GLY A 19 -1.98 -14.75 -9.88
C GLY A 19 -1.84 -13.29 -9.37
N ASN A 20 -2.53 -12.92 -8.30
CA ASN A 20 -2.51 -11.57 -7.71
C ASN A 20 -1.28 -11.37 -6.80
N PHE A 21 -0.06 -11.60 -7.33
CA PHE A 21 1.18 -11.63 -6.55
C PHE A 21 1.47 -10.35 -5.78
N GLY A 22 1.25 -9.17 -6.41
CA GLY A 22 1.45 -7.87 -5.75
C GLY A 22 0.55 -7.69 -4.54
N THR A 23 -0.74 -8.00 -4.68
CA THR A 23 -1.71 -7.94 -3.58
C THR A 23 -1.38 -8.95 -2.49
N ALA A 24 -1.06 -10.20 -2.86
CA ALA A 24 -0.64 -11.24 -1.92
C ALA A 24 0.59 -10.82 -1.10
N HIS A 25 1.55 -10.11 -1.72
CA HIS A 25 2.71 -9.56 -1.04
C HIS A 25 2.32 -8.53 0.03
N VAL A 26 1.41 -7.60 -0.29
CA VAL A 26 0.90 -6.60 0.66
C VAL A 26 0.20 -7.26 1.84
N TYR A 27 -0.62 -8.30 1.59
CA TYR A 27 -1.31 -9.05 2.65
C TYR A 27 -0.31 -9.77 3.57
N ARG A 28 0.74 -10.38 3.01
CA ARG A 28 1.82 -11.00 3.80
C ARG A 28 2.60 -9.99 4.62
N SER A 29 2.91 -8.83 4.06
CA SER A 29 3.59 -7.76 4.78
C SER A 29 2.77 -7.25 5.95
N SER A 30 1.46 -7.04 5.75
CA SER A 30 0.52 -6.67 6.82
C SER A 30 0.42 -7.76 7.89
N LEU A 31 0.33 -9.03 7.51
CA LEU A 31 0.33 -10.18 8.43
C LEU A 31 1.61 -10.20 9.30
N ASN A 32 2.77 -10.04 8.67
CA ASN A 32 4.05 -10.02 9.40
C ASN A 32 4.12 -8.85 10.40
N ALA A 33 3.59 -7.68 10.03
CA ALA A 33 3.50 -6.53 10.94
C ALA A 33 2.59 -6.81 12.14
N ILE A 34 1.47 -7.49 11.94
CA ILE A 34 0.55 -7.90 13.04
C ILE A 34 1.21 -8.95 13.94
N ILE A 35 1.92 -9.91 13.37
CA ILE A 35 2.68 -10.92 14.13
C ILE A 35 3.78 -10.24 14.96
N ALA A 36 4.47 -9.24 14.41
CA ALA A 36 5.48 -8.49 15.14
C ALA A 36 4.90 -7.64 16.30
N TYR A 37 3.68 -7.14 16.15
CA TYR A 37 2.97 -6.39 17.18
C TYR A 37 2.40 -7.29 18.29
N ARG A 38 1.69 -8.35 17.92
CA ARG A 38 0.92 -9.19 18.83
C ARG A 38 1.72 -10.40 19.35
N GLY A 39 2.79 -10.77 18.65
CA GLY A 39 3.48 -12.05 18.84
C GLY A 39 2.93 -13.16 17.94
N LYS A 40 3.57 -14.32 18.00
CA LYS A 40 3.22 -15.48 17.14
C LYS A 40 1.93 -16.20 17.55
N LYS A 41 1.41 -15.92 18.74
CA LYS A 41 0.16 -16.55 19.24
C LYS A 41 -1.04 -15.99 18.48
N ASP A 42 -1.76 -16.88 17.82
CA ASP A 42 -2.96 -16.51 17.04
C ASP A 42 -4.13 -16.14 17.97
N PHE A 43 -4.95 -15.21 17.54
CA PHE A 43 -6.06 -14.64 18.29
C PHE A 43 -7.34 -14.63 17.45
N VAL A 44 -8.49 -14.34 18.06
CA VAL A 44 -9.79 -14.36 17.40
C VAL A 44 -10.25 -12.96 17.01
N PHE A 45 -11.13 -12.87 16.01
CA PHE A 45 -11.63 -11.59 15.50
C PHE A 45 -12.39 -10.79 16.56
N SER A 46 -12.99 -11.41 17.57
CA SER A 46 -13.65 -10.72 18.67
C SER A 46 -12.70 -9.96 19.61
N GLU A 47 -11.40 -10.28 19.58
CA GLU A 47 -10.38 -9.53 20.32
C GLU A 47 -9.95 -8.23 19.63
N VAL A 48 -10.38 -8.01 18.38
CA VAL A 48 -10.04 -6.81 17.61
C VAL A 48 -10.99 -5.69 18.01
N THR A 49 -10.49 -4.76 18.83
CA THR A 49 -11.22 -3.56 19.27
C THR A 49 -10.62 -2.30 18.63
N SER A 50 -11.32 -1.16 18.78
CA SER A 50 -10.79 0.14 18.33
C SER A 50 -9.49 0.50 19.06
N GLU A 51 -9.36 0.15 20.34
CA GLU A 51 -8.15 0.35 21.15
C GLU A 51 -7.00 -0.51 20.63
N TRP A 52 -7.28 -1.77 20.30
CA TRP A 52 -6.29 -2.67 19.70
C TRP A 52 -5.76 -2.11 18.37
N LEU A 53 -6.66 -1.64 17.51
CA LEU A 53 -6.30 -1.03 16.22
C LEU A 53 -5.47 0.23 16.42
N LYS A 54 -5.82 1.06 17.40
CA LYS A 54 -5.08 2.28 17.72
C LYS A 54 -3.68 1.95 18.27
N GLY A 55 -3.58 0.95 19.12
CA GLY A 55 -2.29 0.44 19.60
C GLY A 55 -1.41 -0.07 18.47
N PHE A 56 -1.98 -0.78 17.50
CA PHE A 56 -1.25 -1.23 16.31
C PHE A 56 -0.78 -0.06 15.43
N GLU A 57 -1.60 0.98 15.24
CA GLU A 57 -1.20 2.20 14.54
C GLU A 57 0.00 2.86 15.21
N VAL A 58 -0.07 3.05 16.55
CA VAL A 58 1.02 3.65 17.35
C VAL A 58 2.30 2.81 17.23
N TYR A 59 2.18 1.49 17.35
CA TYR A 59 3.31 0.57 17.17
C TYR A 59 3.97 0.73 15.80
N LEU A 60 3.20 0.76 14.70
CA LEU A 60 3.74 0.95 13.36
C LEU A 60 4.48 2.29 13.23
N ARG A 61 3.94 3.35 13.83
CA ARG A 61 4.57 4.67 13.84
C ARG A 61 5.88 4.68 14.65
N SER A 62 5.91 4.03 15.79
CA SER A 62 7.14 3.89 16.62
C SER A 62 8.24 3.12 15.89
N ARG A 63 7.86 2.23 14.97
CA ARG A 63 8.78 1.51 14.07
C ARG A 63 9.25 2.33 12.86
N GLY A 64 8.88 3.60 12.75
CA GLY A 64 9.28 4.48 11.66
C GLY A 64 8.47 4.30 10.37
N CYS A 65 7.36 3.54 10.39
CA CYS A 65 6.51 3.40 9.21
C CYS A 65 5.91 4.74 8.77
N SER A 66 5.92 5.03 7.47
CA SER A 66 5.24 6.19 6.91
C SER A 66 3.72 6.09 7.11
N TRP A 67 3.00 7.21 7.07
CA TRP A 67 1.54 7.21 7.17
C TRP A 67 0.88 6.38 6.05
N ASN A 68 1.46 6.36 4.86
CA ASN A 68 0.95 5.55 3.74
C ASN A 68 1.15 4.05 4.01
N THR A 69 2.26 3.65 4.64
CA THR A 69 2.49 2.26 5.05
C THR A 69 1.51 1.84 6.14
N VAL A 70 1.30 2.69 7.14
CA VAL A 70 0.31 2.48 8.22
C VAL A 70 -1.08 2.30 7.63
N SER A 71 -1.49 3.21 6.75
CA SER A 71 -2.77 3.13 6.05
C SER A 71 -2.90 1.84 5.24
N THR A 72 -1.87 1.46 4.50
CA THR A 72 -1.87 0.23 3.70
C THR A 72 -2.13 -1.00 4.58
N TYR A 73 -1.44 -1.12 5.70
CA TYR A 73 -1.61 -2.26 6.62
C TYR A 73 -2.99 -2.28 7.28
N LEU A 74 -3.47 -1.12 7.74
CA LEU A 74 -4.80 -1.02 8.36
C LEU A 74 -5.94 -1.26 7.35
N ARG A 75 -5.82 -0.77 6.12
CA ARG A 75 -6.79 -1.04 5.04
C ARG A 75 -6.80 -2.51 4.65
N THR A 76 -5.63 -3.13 4.55
CA THR A 76 -5.51 -4.57 4.27
C THR A 76 -6.16 -5.38 5.39
N PHE A 77 -5.90 -5.02 6.65
CA PHE A 77 -6.52 -5.69 7.79
C PHE A 77 -8.04 -5.49 7.82
N ARG A 78 -8.54 -4.28 7.50
CA ARG A 78 -9.97 -4.01 7.36
C ARG A 78 -10.62 -4.89 6.29
N ALA A 79 -9.96 -5.08 5.14
CA ALA A 79 -10.47 -5.95 4.08
C ALA A 79 -10.58 -7.40 4.54
N VAL A 80 -9.60 -7.91 5.29
CA VAL A 80 -9.63 -9.24 5.89
C VAL A 80 -10.75 -9.37 6.93
N TYR A 81 -10.90 -8.36 7.81
CA TYR A 81 -11.94 -8.32 8.82
C TYR A 81 -13.34 -8.37 8.18
N ASN A 82 -13.59 -7.51 7.20
CA ASN A 82 -14.87 -7.46 6.49
C ASN A 82 -15.17 -8.80 5.80
N ARG A 83 -14.17 -9.41 5.14
CA ARG A 83 -14.33 -10.74 4.54
C ARG A 83 -14.68 -11.81 5.57
N ALA A 84 -14.14 -11.73 6.79
CA ALA A 84 -14.52 -12.65 7.87
C ALA A 84 -15.94 -12.39 8.39
N VAL A 85 -16.39 -11.13 8.42
CA VAL A 85 -17.78 -10.75 8.74
C VAL A 85 -18.75 -11.27 7.69
N ASP A 86 -18.45 -11.07 6.39
CA ASP A 86 -19.27 -11.57 5.28
C ASP A 86 -19.45 -13.09 5.31
N LEU A 87 -18.41 -13.80 5.76
CA LEU A 87 -18.46 -15.25 5.99
C LEU A 87 -19.12 -15.65 7.32
N GLN A 88 -19.67 -14.70 8.08
CA GLN A 88 -20.29 -14.91 9.41
C GLN A 88 -19.34 -15.57 10.43
N LYS A 89 -18.02 -15.33 10.26
CA LYS A 89 -16.96 -15.90 11.13
C LYS A 89 -16.33 -14.86 12.07
N ALA A 90 -16.71 -13.59 11.92
CA ALA A 90 -16.32 -12.47 12.78
C ALA A 90 -17.56 -11.63 13.14
N PRO A 91 -17.60 -11.00 14.33
CA PRO A 91 -18.69 -10.11 14.70
C PRO A 91 -18.66 -8.84 13.83
N TYR A 92 -19.82 -8.35 13.42
CA TYR A 92 -19.93 -7.01 12.83
C TYR A 92 -19.86 -5.96 13.94
N VAL A 93 -18.87 -5.07 13.87
CA VAL A 93 -18.71 -3.93 14.80
C VAL A 93 -18.77 -2.64 13.99
N PRO A 94 -19.82 -1.82 14.17
CA PRO A 94 -19.96 -0.54 13.47
C PRO A 94 -18.77 0.37 13.75
N TYR A 95 -18.25 1.02 12.69
CA TYR A 95 -17.20 2.03 12.80
C TYR A 95 -15.87 1.57 13.45
N LEU A 96 -15.61 0.26 13.52
CA LEU A 96 -14.43 -0.32 14.16
C LEU A 96 -13.11 0.37 13.75
N PHE A 97 -12.95 0.69 12.46
CA PHE A 97 -11.74 1.32 11.92
C PHE A 97 -11.79 2.85 11.83
N ARG A 98 -12.78 3.51 12.46
CA ARG A 98 -12.94 4.97 12.36
C ARG A 98 -11.83 5.74 13.08
N SER A 99 -11.27 5.18 14.16
CA SER A 99 -10.26 5.84 15.01
C SER A 99 -8.84 5.74 14.47
N VAL A 100 -8.61 5.00 13.38
CA VAL A 100 -7.28 4.76 12.81
C VAL A 100 -7.11 5.36 11.44
N TYR A 101 -5.86 5.66 11.07
CA TYR A 101 -5.55 6.28 9.80
C TYR A 101 -5.64 5.29 8.63
N THR A 102 -6.59 5.51 7.75
CA THR A 102 -6.80 4.73 6.52
C THR A 102 -6.79 5.60 5.25
N GLY A 103 -6.34 6.85 5.36
CA GLY A 103 -6.22 7.80 4.26
C GLY A 103 -4.94 7.60 3.43
N THR A 104 -4.73 8.48 2.48
CA THR A 104 -3.49 8.61 1.72
C THR A 104 -2.94 10.02 1.89
N ARG A 105 -1.62 10.13 2.09
CA ARG A 105 -0.92 11.41 2.09
C ARG A 105 -0.01 11.50 0.87
N ALA A 106 -0.15 12.59 0.15
CA ALA A 106 0.81 12.98 -0.89
C ALA A 106 1.90 13.85 -0.23
N ASP A 107 2.83 13.20 0.47
CA ASP A 107 3.87 13.91 1.22
C ASP A 107 4.90 14.58 0.28
N HIS A 108 5.00 14.12 -0.96
CA HIS A 108 5.85 14.71 -1.99
C HIS A 108 5.09 14.81 -3.31
N LYS A 109 4.93 16.02 -3.80
CA LYS A 109 4.48 16.24 -5.18
C LYS A 109 5.60 15.76 -6.10
N ARG A 110 5.32 14.77 -6.93
CA ARG A 110 6.24 14.27 -7.96
C ARG A 110 6.09 15.01 -9.30
N ALA A 111 5.23 16.02 -9.33
CA ALA A 111 5.09 16.88 -10.50
C ALA A 111 6.37 17.71 -10.65
N LEU A 112 6.92 17.73 -11.85
CA LEU A 112 8.03 18.62 -12.20
C LEU A 112 7.56 20.06 -12.12
N GLY A 113 8.40 20.95 -11.58
CA GLY A 113 8.17 22.38 -11.63
C GLY A 113 8.41 22.95 -13.03
N ASP A 114 7.97 24.17 -13.30
CA ASP A 114 8.07 24.81 -14.60
C ASP A 114 9.51 24.88 -15.12
N GLU A 115 10.47 25.15 -14.23
CA GLU A 115 11.90 25.19 -14.59
C GLU A 115 12.43 23.82 -15.00
N ASP A 116 12.02 22.74 -14.32
CA ASP A 116 12.45 21.40 -14.66
C ASP A 116 11.74 20.91 -15.93
N MET A 117 10.48 21.29 -16.13
CA MET A 117 9.77 21.04 -17.38
C MET A 117 10.47 21.71 -18.56
N LYS A 118 10.87 22.99 -18.44
CA LYS A 118 11.65 23.68 -19.48
C LYS A 118 12.92 22.92 -19.82
N LYS A 119 13.67 22.42 -18.82
CA LYS A 119 14.89 21.63 -19.06
C LYS A 119 14.58 20.34 -19.83
N VAL A 120 13.50 19.65 -19.48
CA VAL A 120 13.10 18.42 -20.17
C VAL A 120 12.68 18.69 -21.61
N PHE A 121 12.01 19.82 -21.89
CA PHE A 121 11.62 20.20 -23.26
C PHE A 121 12.77 20.77 -24.07
N THR A 122 13.87 21.24 -23.43
CA THR A 122 15.09 21.66 -24.13
C THR A 122 15.80 20.41 -24.64
N LYS A 123 15.88 20.24 -25.96
CA LYS A 123 16.55 19.07 -26.56
C LYS A 123 18.00 18.99 -26.05
N LEU A 124 18.33 17.84 -25.47
CA LEU A 124 19.74 17.53 -25.19
C LEU A 124 20.52 17.50 -26.49
N SER A 125 21.59 18.27 -26.56
CA SER A 125 22.51 18.20 -27.71
C SER A 125 23.19 16.82 -27.70
N ARG A 126 23.27 16.16 -28.86
CA ARG A 126 24.07 14.93 -29.02
C ARG A 126 25.55 15.13 -28.65
N ALA A 127 26.02 16.34 -28.61
CA ALA A 127 27.35 16.73 -28.14
C ALA A 127 27.52 16.67 -26.61
N SER A 128 26.44 16.49 -25.84
CA SER A 128 26.47 16.44 -24.36
C SER A 128 27.04 15.13 -23.78
N GLY A 129 27.34 14.14 -24.63
CA GLY A 129 27.88 12.83 -24.18
C GLY A 129 26.93 11.98 -23.34
N ALA A 130 25.66 12.37 -23.29
CA ALA A 130 24.67 11.59 -22.52
C ALA A 130 24.42 10.19 -23.18
N PRO A 131 24.15 9.14 -22.40
CA PRO A 131 23.80 7.82 -22.94
C PRO A 131 22.56 7.87 -23.84
N LEU A 132 22.54 7.06 -24.90
CA LEU A 132 21.41 6.98 -25.85
C LEU A 132 20.07 6.77 -25.16
N ALA A 133 20.02 5.97 -24.09
CA ALA A 133 18.83 5.73 -23.30
C ALA A 133 18.22 7.02 -22.70
N VAL A 134 19.04 8.04 -22.38
CA VAL A 134 18.57 9.33 -21.84
C VAL A 134 17.85 10.11 -22.92
N TYR A 135 18.36 10.13 -24.15
CA TYR A 135 17.68 10.77 -25.28
C TYR A 135 16.34 10.11 -25.58
N GLN A 136 16.33 8.79 -25.63
CA GLN A 136 15.11 8.02 -25.87
C GLN A 136 14.07 8.26 -24.78
N ALA A 137 14.48 8.29 -23.51
CA ALA A 137 13.60 8.61 -22.39
C ALA A 137 13.02 10.03 -22.48
N GLN A 138 13.84 11.02 -22.88
CA GLN A 138 13.38 12.39 -23.07
C GLN A 138 12.37 12.49 -24.21
N GLU A 139 12.64 11.89 -25.35
CA GLU A 139 11.74 11.90 -26.50
C GLU A 139 10.41 11.23 -26.17
N LEU A 140 10.46 10.06 -25.49
CA LEU A 140 9.28 9.35 -25.05
C LEU A 140 8.46 10.19 -24.04
N PHE A 141 9.12 10.84 -23.09
CA PHE A 141 8.45 11.71 -22.13
C PHE A 141 7.75 12.88 -22.82
N ILE A 142 8.44 13.57 -23.76
CA ILE A 142 7.86 14.69 -24.52
C ILE A 142 6.65 14.21 -25.33
N LEU A 143 6.76 13.05 -25.97
CA LEU A 143 5.67 12.45 -26.74
C LEU A 143 4.47 12.12 -25.84
N MET A 144 4.67 11.42 -24.72
CA MET A 144 3.62 11.10 -23.75
C MET A 144 2.96 12.37 -23.17
N PHE A 145 3.76 13.40 -22.88
CA PHE A 145 3.22 14.67 -22.40
C PHE A 145 2.35 15.35 -23.46
N SER A 146 2.80 15.38 -24.72
CA SER A 146 2.04 15.95 -25.85
C SER A 146 0.73 15.20 -26.11
N LEU A 147 0.72 13.90 -25.91
CA LEU A 147 -0.46 13.04 -26.00
C LEU A 147 -1.32 13.03 -24.70
N ARG A 148 -1.07 13.95 -23.77
CA ARG A 148 -1.78 14.05 -22.48
C ARG A 148 -1.75 12.76 -21.66
N GLY A 149 -0.66 12.02 -21.74
CA GLY A 149 -0.44 10.78 -20.99
C GLY A 149 -1.21 9.57 -21.54
N MET A 150 -1.74 9.62 -22.77
CA MET A 150 -2.33 8.45 -23.39
C MET A 150 -1.23 7.42 -23.68
N PRO A 151 -1.32 6.19 -23.14
CA PRO A 151 -0.41 5.10 -23.49
C PRO A 151 -0.65 4.67 -24.94
N PHE A 152 0.39 4.17 -25.59
CA PHE A 152 0.33 3.56 -26.92
C PHE A 152 -0.30 2.18 -26.86
#